data_d5334a7e4f253daab38a02c852056d62
#
_entry.id   d5334a7e4f253daab38a02c852056d62
#
_cell.length_a   1.000
_cell.length_b   1.000
_cell.length_c   1.000
_cell.angle_alpha   90.00
_cell.angle_beta   90.00
_cell.angle_gamma   90.00
#
_symmetry.space_group_name_H-M   'P 1'
#
loop_
_entity.id
_entity.type
_entity.pdbx_description
1 polymer ?
#
loop_
_entity_poly.entity_id
_entity_poly.type
_entity_poly.pdbx_seq_one_letter_code
_entity_poly.pdbx_strand_id
1 'polypeptide(L)'
;ARAMTLTEGAPENLNVQLRGNYLKLGEPAPRGFLRVISEIPVKIQNKASGRLELARWMTRPEHPLTARVMANRIWLWHFGEGLVRSPDNFGKLGQRPTHPALLDWLATQFITQGWSIKKMHRLIMLSATYQMSSQLNKTAAAKDPANKLWWRFNRRRLLAEEIRDSLLAIDGTLEHGMQQQLMPHKPREYVTATGFKNVNFDFKCRSVYVPVIRSAVYPVMSAFDFGDPAIIQGQRASTV
;
A
#
# COMPACT_ATOMS: atom_id res chain seq x y z
N ALA A 1 -26.30 -4.39 1.34
CA ALA A 1 -25.03 -4.81 1.94
C ALA A 1 -24.86 -4.13 3.29
N ARG A 2 -24.38 -4.85 4.31
CA ARG A 2 -24.05 -4.28 5.62
C ARG A 2 -22.53 -4.24 5.73
N ALA A 3 -21.98 -3.10 6.17
CA ALA A 3 -20.56 -2.95 6.46
C ALA A 3 -20.36 -2.71 7.96
N MET A 4 -19.26 -3.21 8.51
CA MET A 4 -18.86 -2.80 9.86
C MET A 4 -18.49 -1.33 9.83
N THR A 5 -19.01 -0.57 10.78
CA THR A 5 -18.70 0.85 10.93
C THR A 5 -18.35 1.18 12.38
N LEU A 6 -17.67 2.29 12.57
CA LEU A 6 -17.36 2.82 13.88
C LEU A 6 -18.37 3.92 14.23
N THR A 7 -18.89 3.85 15.43
CA THR A 7 -19.69 4.94 16.03
C THR A 7 -18.82 5.77 16.96
N GLU A 8 -19.17 7.04 17.13
CA GLU A 8 -18.51 7.87 18.14
C GLU A 8 -18.89 7.38 19.53
N GLY A 9 -17.89 7.24 20.39
CA GLY A 9 -18.07 6.94 21.82
C GLY A 9 -17.99 8.20 22.67
N ALA A 10 -17.41 8.08 23.85
CA ALA A 10 -17.02 9.20 24.73
C ALA A 10 -15.52 9.46 24.58
N PRO A 11 -15.08 10.27 23.62
CA PRO A 11 -13.66 10.48 23.38
C PRO A 11 -13.08 11.40 24.45
N GLU A 12 -11.97 10.96 25.05
CA GLU A 12 -11.25 11.70 26.07
C GLU A 12 -9.81 12.02 25.63
N ASN A 13 -9.26 13.11 26.17
CA ASN A 13 -7.83 13.37 26.06
C ASN A 13 -7.08 12.52 27.08
N LEU A 14 -6.04 11.85 26.64
CA LEU A 14 -5.19 11.08 27.55
C LEU A 14 -4.14 11.99 28.20
N ASN A 15 -3.64 11.56 29.35
CA ASN A 15 -2.52 12.21 30.00
C ASN A 15 -1.19 11.65 29.44
N VAL A 16 -0.15 12.46 29.50
CA VAL A 16 1.21 12.01 29.20
C VAL A 16 1.61 10.94 30.20
N GLN A 17 2.02 9.76 29.72
CA GLN A 17 2.56 8.70 30.58
C GLN A 17 4.04 8.97 30.83
N LEU A 18 4.38 9.40 32.06
CA LEU A 18 5.75 9.76 32.40
C LEU A 18 6.66 8.55 32.29
N ARG A 19 7.69 8.66 31.45
CA ARG A 19 8.64 7.57 31.14
C ARG A 19 7.98 6.27 30.70
N GLY A 20 6.81 6.36 30.03
CA GLY A 20 6.04 5.21 29.56
C GLY A 20 5.29 4.44 30.65
N ASN A 21 5.29 4.93 31.88
CA ASN A 21 4.58 4.28 32.97
C ASN A 21 3.12 4.73 33.01
N TYR A 22 2.19 3.81 32.73
CA TYR A 22 0.75 4.08 32.68
C TYR A 22 0.12 4.48 34.03
N LEU A 23 0.82 4.19 35.17
CA LEU A 23 0.40 4.58 36.50
C LEU A 23 0.92 5.98 36.91
N LYS A 24 1.90 6.53 36.19
CA LYS A 24 2.45 7.87 36.46
C LYS A 24 2.00 8.81 35.36
N LEU A 25 0.88 9.48 35.62
CA LEU A 25 0.27 10.41 34.67
C LEU A 25 0.82 11.83 34.90
N GLY A 26 1.18 12.48 33.82
CA GLY A 26 1.52 13.89 33.73
C GLY A 26 0.37 14.74 33.25
N GLU A 27 0.68 15.88 32.62
CA GLU A 27 -0.31 16.81 32.08
C GLU A 27 -1.19 16.17 31.00
N PRO A 28 -2.45 16.62 30.87
CA PRO A 28 -3.33 16.19 29.78
C PRO A 28 -2.72 16.52 28.40
N ALA A 29 -2.73 15.53 27.50
CA ALA A 29 -2.30 15.70 26.13
C ALA A 29 -3.52 15.92 25.21
N PRO A 30 -3.81 17.14 24.79
CA PRO A 30 -4.90 17.41 23.85
C PRO A 30 -4.69 16.62 22.56
N ARG A 31 -5.77 16.02 22.03
CA ARG A 31 -5.73 15.37 20.73
C ARG A 31 -5.36 16.37 19.64
N GLY A 32 -4.46 15.99 18.77
CA GLY A 32 -3.95 16.86 17.70
C GLY A 32 -3.14 16.09 16.68
N PHE A 33 -2.53 16.79 15.75
CA PHE A 33 -1.72 16.21 14.69
C PHE A 33 -0.26 16.67 14.79
N LEU A 34 0.60 16.08 13.98
CA LEU A 34 2.03 16.37 14.01
C LEU A 34 2.32 17.83 13.66
N ARG A 35 2.81 18.58 14.62
CA ARG A 35 3.12 20.02 14.46
C ARG A 35 4.21 20.28 13.43
N VAL A 36 5.15 19.35 13.26
CA VAL A 36 6.22 19.44 12.26
C VAL A 36 5.69 19.47 10.82
N ILE A 37 4.47 18.96 10.59
CA ILE A 37 3.82 18.93 9.27
C ILE A 37 2.78 20.06 9.13
N SER A 38 2.31 20.62 10.24
CA SER A 38 1.25 21.61 10.23
C SER A 38 1.48 22.65 11.32
N GLU A 39 1.78 23.87 10.91
CA GLU A 39 1.90 25.01 11.83
C GLU A 39 0.55 25.42 12.42
N ILE A 40 -0.54 25.11 11.72
CA ILE A 40 -1.90 25.47 12.15
C ILE A 40 -2.47 24.30 12.99
N PRO A 41 -2.76 24.54 14.29
CA PRO A 41 -3.43 23.54 15.10
C PRO A 41 -4.81 23.19 14.55
N VAL A 42 -5.05 21.92 14.28
CA VAL A 42 -6.39 21.47 13.92
C VAL A 42 -7.22 21.34 15.19
N LYS A 43 -8.32 22.08 15.26
CA LYS A 43 -9.29 22.00 16.37
C LYS A 43 -10.14 20.76 16.18
N ILE A 44 -10.04 19.80 17.09
CA ILE A 44 -10.93 18.65 17.18
C ILE A 44 -12.12 19.05 18.06
N GLN A 45 -13.33 18.82 17.60
CA GLN A 45 -14.55 19.11 18.40
C GLN A 45 -14.56 18.24 19.66
N ASN A 46 -14.95 18.82 20.79
CA ASN A 46 -14.88 18.15 22.10
C ASN A 46 -15.64 16.81 22.18
N LYS A 47 -16.69 16.64 21.38
CA LYS A 47 -17.52 15.42 21.35
C LYS A 47 -17.15 14.46 20.21
N ALA A 48 -16.13 14.76 19.42
CA ALA A 48 -15.69 13.94 18.29
C ALA A 48 -14.35 13.26 18.59
N SER A 49 -14.13 12.08 18.05
CA SER A 49 -12.88 11.35 18.21
C SER A 49 -11.69 12.01 17.49
N GLY A 50 -11.96 12.82 16.48
CA GLY A 50 -10.94 13.43 15.60
C GLY A 50 -10.58 12.59 14.37
N ARG A 51 -11.24 11.45 14.16
CA ARG A 51 -10.96 10.60 12.97
C ARG A 51 -11.23 11.30 11.66
N LEU A 52 -12.31 12.06 11.57
CA LEU A 52 -12.66 12.82 10.37
C LEU A 52 -11.65 13.94 10.10
N GLU A 53 -11.28 14.67 11.15
CA GLU A 53 -10.27 15.72 11.10
C GLU A 53 -8.91 15.15 10.71
N LEU A 54 -8.54 13.97 11.23
CA LEU A 54 -7.33 13.26 10.84
C LEU A 54 -7.35 12.90 9.34
N ALA A 55 -8.45 12.33 8.86
CA ALA A 55 -8.60 11.98 7.45
C ALA A 55 -8.46 13.23 6.55
N ARG A 56 -9.13 14.32 6.90
CA ARG A 56 -9.02 15.60 6.17
C ARG A 56 -7.61 16.17 6.22
N TRP A 57 -6.96 16.12 7.38
CA TRP A 57 -5.58 16.58 7.53
C TRP A 57 -4.60 15.77 6.68
N MET A 58 -4.75 14.45 6.64
CA MET A 58 -3.90 13.57 5.82
C MET A 58 -4.10 13.76 4.32
N THR A 59 -5.32 14.09 3.89
CA THR A 59 -5.67 14.20 2.46
C THR A 59 -5.69 15.64 1.94
N ARG A 60 -5.33 16.63 2.75
CA ARG A 60 -5.23 18.00 2.29
C ARG A 60 -4.13 18.15 1.22
N PRO A 61 -4.30 19.02 0.23
CA PRO A 61 -3.32 19.21 -0.85
C PRO A 61 -1.92 19.62 -0.37
N GLU A 62 -1.85 20.36 0.73
CA GLU A 62 -0.61 20.87 1.33
C GLU A 62 0.13 19.81 2.15
N HIS A 63 -0.46 18.64 2.38
CA HIS A 63 0.21 17.60 3.16
C HIS A 63 1.43 17.07 2.39
N PRO A 64 2.66 17.19 2.94
CA PRO A 64 3.89 16.99 2.17
C PRO A 64 4.15 15.53 1.78
N LEU A 65 3.54 14.57 2.45
CA LEU A 65 3.90 13.15 2.30
C LEU A 65 2.83 12.29 1.65
N THR A 66 1.55 12.44 1.99
CA THR A 66 0.52 11.47 1.60
C THR A 66 0.46 11.22 0.09
N ALA A 67 0.40 12.29 -0.71
CA ALA A 67 0.34 12.15 -2.16
C ALA A 67 1.65 11.63 -2.75
N ARG A 68 2.82 12.06 -2.23
CA ARG A 68 4.14 11.58 -2.68
C ARG A 68 4.33 10.10 -2.38
N VAL A 69 3.98 9.67 -1.18
CA VAL A 69 4.07 8.24 -0.79
C VAL A 69 3.18 7.40 -1.69
N MET A 70 1.95 7.83 -1.95
CA MET A 70 1.04 7.07 -2.82
C MET A 70 1.49 7.07 -4.27
N ALA A 71 1.93 8.20 -4.82
CA ALA A 71 2.49 8.28 -6.16
C ALA A 71 3.71 7.37 -6.32
N ASN A 72 4.62 7.36 -5.32
CA ASN A 72 5.77 6.47 -5.31
C ASN A 72 5.38 5.00 -5.26
N ARG A 73 4.35 4.62 -4.51
CA ARG A 73 3.84 3.24 -4.47
C ARG A 73 3.21 2.81 -5.78
N ILE A 74 2.44 3.69 -6.43
CA ILE A 74 1.88 3.40 -7.75
C ILE A 74 3.01 3.21 -8.77
N TRP A 75 4.04 4.06 -8.74
CA TRP A 75 5.24 3.91 -9.56
C TRP A 75 5.95 2.57 -9.30
N LEU A 76 6.20 2.24 -8.04
CA LEU A 76 6.79 0.97 -7.61
C LEU A 76 6.05 -0.24 -8.18
N TRP A 77 4.72 -0.24 -8.12
CA TRP A 77 3.92 -1.35 -8.64
C TRP A 77 4.04 -1.53 -10.15
N HIS A 78 4.26 -0.46 -10.89
CA HIS A 78 4.48 -0.53 -12.33
C HIS A 78 5.90 -0.95 -12.71
N PHE A 79 6.89 -0.42 -12.02
CA PHE A 79 8.28 -0.54 -12.43
C PHE A 79 9.13 -1.49 -11.56
N GLY A 80 8.57 -2.02 -10.49
CA GLY A 80 9.27 -2.88 -9.53
C GLY A 80 10.14 -2.12 -8.52
N GLU A 81 10.45 -0.85 -8.78
CA GLU A 81 11.23 0.04 -7.92
C GLU A 81 10.55 1.40 -7.82
N GLY A 82 10.63 2.02 -6.65
CA GLY A 82 10.12 3.38 -6.45
C GLY A 82 11.09 4.46 -6.92
N LEU A 83 10.58 5.66 -7.17
CA LEU A 83 11.43 6.86 -7.30
C LEU A 83 12.17 7.13 -5.98
N VAL A 84 11.52 6.90 -4.84
CA VAL A 84 12.14 6.70 -3.53
C VAL A 84 12.23 5.20 -3.30
N ARG A 85 13.45 4.68 -3.26
CA ARG A 85 13.72 3.23 -3.16
C ARG A 85 13.51 2.66 -1.74
N SER A 86 13.27 3.50 -0.77
CA SER A 86 12.81 3.13 0.58
C SER A 86 11.32 3.46 0.74
N PRO A 87 10.39 2.67 0.16
CA PRO A 87 8.97 3.03 0.05
C PRO A 87 8.27 3.20 1.40
N ASP A 88 8.81 2.61 2.46
CA ASP A 88 8.29 2.71 3.84
C ASP A 88 8.97 3.82 4.66
N ASN A 89 10.00 4.45 4.11
CA ASN A 89 10.76 5.47 4.82
C ASN A 89 11.05 6.67 3.93
N PHE A 90 10.23 7.70 4.07
CA PHE A 90 10.39 9.02 3.44
C PHE A 90 11.06 10.04 4.38
N GLY A 91 11.52 9.58 5.53
CA GLY A 91 12.18 10.41 6.53
C GLY A 91 13.69 10.56 6.29
N LYS A 92 14.37 11.14 7.29
CA LYS A 92 15.82 11.43 7.25
C LYS A 92 16.70 10.21 6.96
N LEU A 93 16.28 9.03 7.40
CA LEU A 93 17.00 7.76 7.21
C LEU A 93 16.58 7.04 5.92
N GLY A 94 15.61 7.57 5.17
CA GLY A 94 15.20 7.03 3.88
C GLY A 94 16.10 7.48 2.75
N GLN A 95 15.95 6.84 1.60
CA GLN A 95 16.65 7.25 0.40
C GLN A 95 16.01 8.49 -0.22
N ARG A 96 16.83 9.36 -0.78
CA ARG A 96 16.34 10.51 -1.54
C ARG A 96 15.70 10.04 -2.86
N PRO A 97 14.67 10.73 -3.36
CA PRO A 97 14.09 10.41 -4.65
C PRO A 97 15.13 10.56 -5.78
N THR A 98 15.16 9.62 -6.71
CA THR A 98 16.04 9.70 -7.89
C THR A 98 15.63 10.83 -8.83
N HIS A 99 14.33 11.12 -8.89
CA HIS A 99 13.74 12.17 -9.72
C HIS A 99 12.74 12.98 -8.88
N PRO A 100 13.22 13.93 -8.05
CA PRO A 100 12.35 14.68 -7.13
C PRO A 100 11.26 15.48 -7.85
N ALA A 101 11.60 16.17 -8.93
CA ALA A 101 10.63 16.93 -9.71
C ALA A 101 9.53 16.04 -10.32
N LEU A 102 9.86 14.84 -10.78
CA LEU A 102 8.88 13.88 -11.29
C LEU A 102 7.96 13.39 -10.17
N LEU A 103 8.52 13.09 -9.00
CA LEU A 103 7.73 12.67 -7.84
C LEU A 103 6.73 13.75 -7.42
N ASP A 104 7.18 14.99 -7.37
CA ASP A 104 6.33 16.13 -7.01
C ASP A 104 5.24 16.37 -8.05
N TRP A 105 5.58 16.26 -9.32
CA TRP A 105 4.61 16.39 -10.41
C TRP A 105 3.56 15.26 -10.35
N LEU A 106 3.96 14.00 -10.17
CA LEU A 106 3.05 12.88 -10.03
C LEU A 106 2.13 13.04 -8.80
N ALA A 107 2.67 13.51 -7.67
CA ALA A 107 1.88 13.79 -6.48
C ALA A 107 0.84 14.89 -6.73
N THR A 108 1.22 15.96 -7.42
CA THR A 108 0.32 17.05 -7.82
C THR A 108 -0.77 16.54 -8.78
N GLN A 109 -0.40 15.74 -9.79
CA GLN A 109 -1.37 15.13 -10.71
C GLN A 109 -2.36 14.22 -9.96
N PHE A 110 -1.88 13.47 -8.97
CA PHE A 110 -2.74 12.60 -8.19
C PHE A 110 -3.80 13.38 -7.40
N ILE A 111 -3.41 14.51 -6.78
CA ILE A 111 -4.33 15.40 -6.06
C ILE A 111 -5.33 16.06 -7.04
N THR A 112 -4.84 16.69 -8.10
CA THR A 112 -5.67 17.46 -9.05
C THR A 112 -6.65 16.58 -9.81
N GLN A 113 -6.32 15.31 -10.02
CA GLN A 113 -7.20 14.33 -10.64
C GLN A 113 -8.19 13.67 -9.65
N GLY A 114 -8.32 14.20 -8.43
CA GLY A 114 -9.25 13.74 -7.41
C GLY A 114 -8.85 12.42 -6.76
N TRP A 115 -7.55 12.19 -6.52
CA TRP A 115 -7.01 10.99 -5.88
C TRP A 115 -7.34 9.69 -6.63
N SER A 116 -7.47 9.77 -7.96
CA SER A 116 -7.86 8.64 -8.80
C SER A 116 -6.67 7.77 -9.16
N ILE A 117 -6.58 6.60 -8.51
CA ILE A 117 -5.58 5.57 -8.83
C ILE A 117 -5.68 5.15 -10.30
N LYS A 118 -6.91 4.99 -10.82
CA LYS A 118 -7.14 4.60 -12.23
C LYS A 118 -6.56 5.61 -13.22
N LYS A 119 -6.72 6.91 -12.95
CA LYS A 119 -6.12 7.95 -13.80
C LYS A 119 -4.60 7.95 -13.71
N MET A 120 -4.03 7.70 -12.52
CA MET A 120 -2.58 7.56 -12.35
C MET A 120 -2.02 6.36 -13.11
N HIS A 121 -2.67 5.20 -13.04
CA HIS A 121 -2.28 4.04 -13.86
C HIS A 121 -2.25 4.41 -15.35
N ARG A 122 -3.32 5.02 -15.85
CA ARG A 122 -3.39 5.44 -17.25
C ARG A 122 -2.26 6.41 -17.61
N LEU A 123 -2.00 7.41 -16.78
CA LEU A 123 -0.93 8.39 -16.98
C LEU A 123 0.45 7.73 -17.10
N ILE A 124 0.76 6.82 -16.19
CA ILE A 124 2.05 6.11 -16.16
C ILE A 124 2.17 5.16 -17.34
N MET A 125 1.15 4.35 -17.61
CA MET A 125 1.19 3.32 -18.68
C MET A 125 1.28 3.93 -20.08
N LEU A 126 0.77 5.14 -20.29
CA LEU A 126 0.88 5.85 -21.57
C LEU A 126 2.19 6.64 -21.70
N SER A 127 3.03 6.67 -20.66
CA SER A 127 4.31 7.37 -20.71
C SER A 127 5.34 6.62 -21.56
N ALA A 128 6.27 7.39 -22.17
CA ALA A 128 7.41 6.81 -22.90
C ALA A 128 8.27 5.92 -21.99
N THR A 129 8.40 6.26 -20.71
CA THR A 129 9.15 5.48 -19.72
C THR A 129 8.56 4.07 -19.53
N TYR A 130 7.23 3.93 -19.53
CA TYR A 130 6.58 2.63 -19.41
C TYR A 130 6.73 1.78 -20.70
N GLN A 131 6.82 2.44 -21.84
CA GLN A 131 6.93 1.80 -23.15
C GLN A 131 8.37 1.51 -23.59
N MET A 132 9.36 1.82 -22.72
CA MET A 132 10.77 1.54 -23.03
C MET A 132 11.06 0.05 -23.14
N SER A 133 12.04 -0.29 -24.01
CA SER A 133 12.59 -1.63 -24.10
C SER A 133 13.30 -2.05 -22.81
N SER A 134 13.29 -3.34 -22.51
CA SER A 134 14.10 -3.96 -21.44
C SER A 134 15.48 -4.38 -21.90
N GLN A 135 15.87 -4.12 -23.15
CA GLN A 135 17.17 -4.50 -23.69
C GLN A 135 18.32 -3.81 -22.97
N LEU A 136 19.44 -4.52 -22.86
CA LEU A 136 20.65 -4.01 -22.23
C LEU A 136 21.40 -3.08 -23.19
N ASN A 137 21.62 -1.84 -22.76
CA ASN A 137 22.57 -0.93 -23.39
C ASN A 137 23.85 -0.91 -22.54
N LYS A 138 24.95 -1.42 -23.08
CA LYS A 138 26.22 -1.56 -22.36
C LYS A 138 26.74 -0.22 -21.84
N THR A 139 26.65 0.84 -22.65
CA THR A 139 27.11 2.19 -22.27
C THR A 139 26.29 2.77 -21.12
N ALA A 140 24.98 2.65 -21.18
CA ALA A 140 24.09 3.11 -20.10
C ALA A 140 24.30 2.27 -18.84
N ALA A 141 24.43 0.94 -18.97
CA ALA A 141 24.68 0.05 -17.85
C ALA A 141 26.01 0.32 -17.13
N ALA A 142 27.05 0.74 -17.87
CA ALA A 142 28.33 1.13 -17.27
C ALA A 142 28.21 2.41 -16.43
N LYS A 143 27.32 3.35 -16.81
CA LYS A 143 27.06 4.61 -16.08
C LYS A 143 26.08 4.45 -14.93
N ASP A 144 25.05 3.64 -15.12
CA ASP A 144 23.98 3.43 -14.14
C ASP A 144 23.58 1.94 -14.12
N PRO A 145 24.40 1.07 -13.51
CA PRO A 145 24.13 -0.37 -13.47
C PRO A 145 22.84 -0.72 -12.72
N ALA A 146 22.47 0.11 -11.74
CA ALA A 146 21.27 -0.09 -10.94
C ALA A 146 19.99 0.48 -11.58
N ASN A 147 20.07 0.99 -12.82
CA ASN A 147 18.95 1.62 -13.53
C ASN A 147 18.19 2.67 -12.71
N LYS A 148 18.90 3.47 -11.92
CA LYS A 148 18.30 4.53 -11.10
C LYS A 148 17.74 5.67 -11.95
N LEU A 149 18.29 5.87 -13.13
CA LEU A 149 17.91 6.92 -14.09
C LEU A 149 16.88 6.44 -15.13
N TRP A 150 16.38 5.23 -14.99
CA TRP A 150 15.32 4.67 -15.84
C TRP A 150 15.69 4.68 -17.33
N TRP A 151 16.90 4.23 -17.67
CA TRP A 151 17.36 4.14 -19.06
C TRP A 151 16.81 2.92 -19.80
N ARG A 152 16.21 1.95 -19.10
CA ARG A 152 15.46 0.80 -19.65
C ARG A 152 14.30 0.44 -18.75
N PHE A 153 13.34 -0.36 -19.25
CA PHE A 153 12.35 -1.02 -18.42
C PHE A 153 12.99 -2.16 -17.62
N ASN A 154 12.77 -2.21 -16.31
CA ASN A 154 13.29 -3.30 -15.48
C ASN A 154 12.55 -4.60 -15.77
N ARG A 155 13.29 -5.67 -15.98
CA ARG A 155 12.70 -7.01 -15.94
C ARG A 155 12.33 -7.32 -14.48
N ARG A 156 11.12 -7.81 -14.24
CA ARG A 156 10.69 -8.28 -12.94
C ARG A 156 10.08 -9.66 -13.07
N ARG A 157 10.20 -10.45 -12.03
CA ARG A 157 9.47 -11.70 -11.90
C ARG A 157 7.98 -11.41 -11.72
N LEU A 158 7.13 -12.28 -12.21
CA LEU A 158 5.69 -12.23 -11.95
C LEU A 158 5.43 -12.48 -10.46
N LEU A 159 4.45 -11.80 -9.90
CA LEU A 159 3.97 -12.05 -8.55
C LEU A 159 3.21 -13.38 -8.49
N ALA A 160 3.12 -13.97 -7.31
CA ALA A 160 2.40 -15.23 -7.09
C ALA A 160 0.97 -15.21 -7.65
N GLU A 161 0.29 -14.09 -7.45
CA GLU A 161 -1.07 -13.86 -7.97
C GLU A 161 -1.10 -13.80 -9.48
N GLU A 162 -0.11 -13.14 -10.10
CA GLU A 162 0.02 -13.04 -11.56
C GLU A 162 0.32 -14.40 -12.17
N ILE A 163 1.19 -15.22 -11.53
CA ILE A 163 1.50 -16.58 -11.96
C ILE A 163 0.25 -17.46 -11.92
N ARG A 164 -0.45 -17.46 -10.78
CA ARG A 164 -1.67 -18.26 -10.62
C ARG A 164 -2.74 -17.88 -11.65
N ASP A 165 -3.02 -16.58 -11.81
CA ASP A 165 -4.02 -16.12 -12.77
C ASP A 165 -3.61 -16.45 -14.21
N SER A 166 -2.32 -16.39 -14.54
CA SER A 166 -1.81 -16.79 -15.85
C SER A 166 -1.99 -18.28 -16.12
N LEU A 167 -1.74 -19.14 -15.11
CA LEU A 167 -1.96 -20.59 -15.24
C LEU A 167 -3.44 -20.91 -15.50
N LEU A 168 -4.35 -20.29 -14.74
CA LEU A 168 -5.80 -20.47 -14.96
C LEU A 168 -6.27 -19.91 -16.31
N ALA A 169 -5.65 -18.82 -16.78
CA ALA A 169 -5.98 -18.24 -18.08
C ALA A 169 -5.52 -19.15 -19.23
N ILE A 170 -4.32 -19.76 -19.12
CA ILE A 170 -3.79 -20.71 -20.11
C ILE A 170 -4.65 -21.98 -20.16
N ASP A 171 -5.08 -22.46 -18.99
CA ASP A 171 -6.00 -23.60 -18.86
C ASP A 171 -7.43 -23.28 -19.32
N GLY A 172 -7.77 -22.02 -19.53
CA GLY A 172 -9.10 -21.58 -19.93
C GLY A 172 -10.16 -21.61 -18.83
N THR A 173 -9.76 -21.83 -17.59
CA THR A 173 -10.67 -21.94 -16.43
C THR A 173 -10.79 -20.66 -15.62
N LEU A 174 -10.07 -19.58 -15.96
CA LEU A 174 -10.11 -18.33 -15.23
C LEU A 174 -11.46 -17.62 -15.35
N GLU A 175 -12.13 -17.44 -14.23
CA GLU A 175 -13.37 -16.68 -14.13
C GLU A 175 -13.10 -15.18 -13.93
N HIS A 176 -13.57 -14.34 -14.86
CA HIS A 176 -13.34 -12.89 -14.85
C HIS A 176 -14.36 -12.07 -14.05
N GLY A 177 -15.46 -12.69 -13.62
CA GLY A 177 -16.53 -12.01 -12.87
C GLY A 177 -16.08 -11.47 -11.51
N MET A 178 -16.76 -10.42 -11.06
CA MET A 178 -16.60 -9.95 -9.66
C MET A 178 -17.16 -11.02 -8.74
N GLN A 179 -16.36 -11.45 -7.77
CA GLN A 179 -16.77 -12.46 -6.80
C GLN A 179 -17.39 -11.81 -5.57
N GLN A 180 -18.34 -12.52 -4.98
CA GLN A 180 -18.85 -12.23 -3.65
C GLN A 180 -17.93 -12.88 -2.60
N GLN A 181 -18.38 -12.95 -1.36
CA GLN A 181 -17.66 -13.59 -0.30
C GLN A 181 -17.40 -15.08 -0.62
N LEU A 182 -16.13 -15.44 -0.82
CA LEU A 182 -15.73 -16.80 -1.18
C LEU A 182 -15.65 -17.75 0.03
N MET A 183 -15.55 -17.21 1.24
CA MET A 183 -15.52 -18.00 2.46
C MET A 183 -16.76 -17.72 3.29
N PRO A 184 -17.61 -18.73 3.54
CA PRO A 184 -18.74 -18.57 4.45
C PRO A 184 -18.21 -18.41 5.87
N HIS A 185 -18.56 -17.31 6.53
CA HIS A 185 -18.36 -17.15 7.96
C HIS A 185 -19.64 -16.58 8.59
N LYS A 186 -19.88 -16.95 9.82
CA LYS A 186 -21.01 -16.43 10.58
C LYS A 186 -20.73 -14.97 11.00
N PRO A 187 -21.77 -14.12 11.16
CA PRO A 187 -21.58 -12.80 11.72
C PRO A 187 -20.85 -12.88 13.08
N ARG A 188 -19.81 -12.07 13.27
CA ARG A 188 -18.94 -12.02 14.46
C ARG A 188 -18.01 -13.24 14.66
N GLU A 189 -17.87 -14.09 13.68
CA GLU A 189 -16.88 -15.16 13.72
C GLU A 189 -15.52 -14.63 13.25
N TYR A 190 -14.48 -14.89 14.04
CA TYR A 190 -13.11 -14.55 13.64
C TYR A 190 -12.53 -15.66 12.77
N VAL A 191 -11.96 -15.28 11.64
CA VAL A 191 -11.23 -16.19 10.78
C VAL A 191 -9.87 -16.51 11.43
N THR A 192 -9.78 -17.65 12.10
CA THR A 192 -8.55 -18.12 12.74
C THR A 192 -8.05 -19.40 12.06
N ALA A 193 -6.73 -19.70 12.15
CA ALA A 193 -6.14 -20.94 11.60
C ALA A 193 -6.79 -22.21 12.13
N THR A 194 -7.23 -22.18 13.39
CA THR A 194 -7.85 -23.33 14.05
C THR A 194 -9.21 -23.68 13.48
N GLY A 195 -9.94 -22.69 12.90
CA GLY A 195 -11.25 -22.91 12.28
C GLY A 195 -11.17 -23.37 10.81
N PHE A 196 -10.01 -23.22 10.15
CA PHE A 196 -9.83 -23.46 8.71
C PHE A 196 -8.77 -24.52 8.39
N LYS A 197 -8.68 -25.58 9.18
CA LYS A 197 -7.74 -26.67 8.93
C LYS A 197 -7.84 -27.31 7.54
N ASN A 198 -8.99 -27.17 6.87
CA ASN A 198 -9.29 -27.74 5.56
C ASN A 198 -9.85 -26.67 4.62
N VAL A 199 -9.17 -25.52 4.48
CA VAL A 199 -9.59 -24.52 3.48
C VAL A 199 -9.35 -25.09 2.09
N ASN A 200 -10.40 -25.29 1.34
CA ASN A 200 -10.29 -25.56 -0.08
C ASN A 200 -10.02 -24.25 -0.82
N PHE A 201 -8.85 -24.16 -1.45
CA PHE A 201 -8.44 -23.00 -2.26
C PHE A 201 -8.69 -23.21 -3.77
N ASP A 202 -9.54 -24.16 -4.15
CA ASP A 202 -9.89 -24.39 -5.56
C ASP A 202 -10.85 -23.33 -6.13
N PHE A 203 -10.41 -22.08 -6.05
CA PHE A 203 -11.10 -20.95 -6.64
C PHE A 203 -10.66 -20.76 -8.09
N LYS A 204 -11.58 -20.63 -9.02
CA LYS A 204 -11.30 -20.32 -10.44
C LYS A 204 -11.28 -18.82 -10.72
N CYS A 205 -11.66 -17.97 -9.77
CA CYS A 205 -11.65 -16.53 -9.89
C CYS A 205 -10.23 -15.95 -9.85
N ARG A 206 -10.11 -14.68 -10.27
CA ARG A 206 -8.86 -13.92 -10.18
C ARG A 206 -8.34 -13.87 -8.74
N SER A 207 -7.03 -13.95 -8.59
CA SER A 207 -6.36 -13.96 -7.29
C SER A 207 -6.65 -12.76 -6.40
N VAL A 208 -7.04 -11.62 -6.99
CA VAL A 208 -7.47 -10.43 -6.22
C VAL A 208 -8.70 -10.69 -5.34
N TYR A 209 -9.50 -11.70 -5.65
CA TYR A 209 -10.69 -12.08 -4.88
C TYR A 209 -10.42 -13.23 -3.90
N VAL A 210 -9.28 -13.91 -4.02
CA VAL A 210 -8.94 -15.02 -3.13
C VAL A 210 -8.69 -14.50 -1.72
N PRO A 211 -9.37 -15.06 -0.71
CA PRO A 211 -9.22 -14.59 0.66
C PRO A 211 -7.80 -14.87 1.19
N VAL A 212 -7.21 -13.87 1.83
CA VAL A 212 -5.91 -13.98 2.50
C VAL A 212 -6.14 -14.24 3.98
N ILE A 213 -5.80 -15.45 4.41
CA ILE A 213 -5.88 -15.85 5.82
C ILE A 213 -4.45 -15.86 6.38
N ARG A 214 -4.18 -14.99 7.37
CA ARG A 214 -2.82 -14.83 7.93
C ARG A 214 -2.17 -16.13 8.40
N SER A 215 -2.97 -17.02 8.93
CA SER A 215 -2.54 -18.28 9.51
C SER A 215 -2.68 -19.48 8.58
N ALA A 216 -3.21 -19.31 7.37
CA ALA A 216 -3.39 -20.35 6.37
C ALA A 216 -3.23 -19.74 4.98
N VAL A 217 -1.99 -19.43 4.62
CA VAL A 217 -1.69 -18.88 3.28
C VAL A 217 -1.87 -19.97 2.24
N TYR A 218 -2.45 -19.61 1.09
CA TYR A 218 -2.66 -20.52 -0.01
C TYR A 218 -1.31 -21.13 -0.48
N PRO A 219 -1.15 -22.47 -0.49
CA PRO A 219 0.15 -23.13 -0.75
C PRO A 219 0.81 -22.72 -2.07
N VAL A 220 0.03 -22.57 -3.15
CA VAL A 220 0.55 -22.13 -4.45
C VAL A 220 1.13 -20.72 -4.36
N MET A 221 0.47 -19.81 -3.65
CA MET A 221 1.00 -18.46 -3.48
C MET A 221 2.28 -18.46 -2.63
N SER A 222 2.35 -19.28 -1.58
CA SER A 222 3.55 -19.41 -0.75
C SER A 222 4.75 -19.96 -1.53
N ALA A 223 4.51 -20.84 -2.51
CA ALA A 223 5.57 -21.39 -3.36
C ALA A 223 6.18 -20.34 -4.33
N PHE A 224 5.49 -19.24 -4.56
CA PHE A 224 5.91 -18.16 -5.47
C PHE A 224 6.17 -16.83 -4.76
N ASP A 225 6.70 -16.86 -3.54
CA ASP A 225 7.10 -15.68 -2.77
C ASP A 225 5.93 -14.70 -2.49
N PHE A 226 4.77 -15.23 -2.19
CA PHE A 226 3.67 -14.41 -1.68
C PHE A 226 4.09 -13.71 -0.39
N GLY A 227 3.85 -12.40 -0.30
CA GLY A 227 4.22 -11.64 0.89
C GLY A 227 3.55 -12.20 2.16
N ASP A 228 4.30 -12.28 3.25
CA ASP A 228 3.76 -12.70 4.53
C ASP A 228 2.66 -11.72 4.99
N PRO A 229 1.41 -12.16 5.12
CA PRO A 229 0.31 -11.28 5.51
C PRO A 229 0.37 -10.86 6.99
N ALA A 230 1.28 -11.42 7.78
CA ALA A 230 1.51 -11.03 9.17
C ALA A 230 2.51 -9.89 9.31
N ILE A 231 3.29 -9.58 8.27
CA ILE A 231 4.35 -8.57 8.28
C ILE A 231 3.97 -7.39 7.38
N ILE A 232 4.18 -6.18 7.89
CA ILE A 232 4.05 -4.97 7.08
C ILE A 232 5.34 -4.83 6.27
N GLN A 233 5.25 -5.00 4.95
CA GLN A 233 6.36 -4.85 4.02
C GLN A 233 6.06 -3.77 3.00
N GLY A 234 7.01 -2.87 2.78
CA GLY A 234 6.88 -1.84 1.75
C GLY A 234 7.06 -2.37 0.35
N GLN A 235 7.84 -3.43 0.23
CA GLN A 235 8.10 -4.14 -1.01
C GLN A 235 8.21 -5.63 -0.69
N ARG A 236 7.62 -6.47 -1.52
CA ARG A 236 7.79 -7.93 -1.40
C ARG A 236 9.22 -8.30 -1.77
N ALA A 237 9.84 -9.13 -0.94
CA ALA A 237 11.06 -9.82 -1.34
C ALA A 237 10.71 -10.84 -2.43
N SER A 238 11.47 -10.89 -3.51
CA SER A 238 11.41 -11.99 -4.47
C SER A 238 12.73 -12.74 -4.40
N THR A 239 12.67 -14.06 -4.33
CA THR A 239 13.84 -14.91 -4.58
C THR A 239 14.20 -14.81 -6.06
N VAL A 240 15.47 -14.68 -6.34
CA VAL A 240 16.01 -14.54 -7.71
C VAL A 240 15.94 -15.87 -8.45
#